data_efe31b8d955ef325db48cb2fc6eab68b
#
_entry.id   efe31b8d955ef325db48cb2fc6eab68b
#
_cell.length_a   1.000
_cell.length_b   1.000
_cell.length_c   1.000
_cell.angle_alpha   90.00
_cell.angle_beta   90.00
_cell.angle_gamma   90.00
#
_symmetry.space_group_name_H-M   'P 1'
#
loop_
_entity.id
_entity.type
_entity.pdbx_description
1 polymer ?
#
loop_
_entity_poly.entity_id
_entity_poly.type
_entity_poly.pdbx_seq_one_letter_code
_entity_poly.pdbx_strand_id
1 'polypeptide(L)'
;MLRNFFFMVKTNSMFLELGSQLPSFEMINANSSTQEKYNLSKLDNRHLLLMFICAHCPFVKYIENHISVLSSDIEDKVQTIAISSNDIVTHPSDSPENLRKQAQLQ
;
A
#
# COMPACT_ATOMS: atom_id res chain seq x y z
N MET A 1 1.36 32.08 12.99
CA MET A 1 1.73 31.70 11.62
C MET A 1 2.43 30.35 11.67
N LEU A 2 1.69 29.29 11.47
CA LEU A 2 2.23 27.94 11.40
C LEU A 2 2.94 27.80 10.05
N ARG A 3 4.26 27.93 10.06
CA ARG A 3 5.07 27.45 8.95
C ARG A 3 5.01 25.93 9.02
N ASN A 4 4.22 25.35 8.16
CA ASN A 4 4.28 23.94 7.87
C ASN A 4 5.66 23.65 7.29
N PHE A 5 6.60 23.32 8.15
CA PHE A 5 7.79 22.63 7.72
C PHE A 5 7.35 21.24 7.28
N PHE A 6 7.01 21.12 6.00
CA PHE A 6 7.02 19.85 5.36
C PHE A 6 8.47 19.37 5.35
N PHE A 7 8.83 18.59 6.35
CA PHE A 7 9.98 17.74 6.20
C PHE A 7 9.62 16.70 5.13
N MET A 8 9.83 17.07 3.88
CA MET A 8 9.99 16.09 2.84
C MET A 8 11.26 15.34 3.19
N VAL A 9 11.11 14.19 3.83
CA VAL A 9 12.21 13.25 3.94
C VAL A 9 12.56 12.87 2.51
N LYS A 10 13.64 13.45 2.01
CA LYS A 10 14.17 13.14 0.68
C LYS A 10 14.72 11.72 0.73
N THR A 11 13.85 10.75 0.51
CA THR A 11 14.25 9.36 0.38
C THR A 11 14.72 9.16 -1.07
N ASN A 12 15.99 8.83 -1.24
CA ASN A 12 16.50 8.43 -2.55
C ASN A 12 15.80 7.13 -2.94
N SER A 13 14.97 7.17 -3.95
CA SER A 13 14.42 5.95 -4.52
C SER A 13 15.31 5.49 -5.67
N MET A 14 15.61 4.20 -5.70
CA MET A 14 16.28 3.59 -6.84
C MET A 14 15.22 3.28 -7.91
N PHE A 15 15.50 3.74 -9.13
CA PHE A 15 14.65 3.42 -10.27
C PHE A 15 14.76 1.94 -10.61
N LEU A 16 13.62 1.27 -10.76
CA LEU A 16 13.56 -0.10 -11.26
C LEU A 16 13.46 -0.07 -12.79
N GLU A 17 14.38 -0.72 -13.47
CA GLU A 17 14.36 -0.77 -14.92
C GLU A 17 13.12 -1.49 -15.47
N LEU A 18 12.59 -0.98 -16.58
CA LEU A 18 11.49 -1.63 -17.29
C LEU A 18 11.93 -3.04 -17.73
N GLY A 19 11.01 -4.00 -17.60
CA GLY A 19 11.29 -5.40 -17.88
C GLY A 19 11.92 -6.18 -16.75
N SER A 20 12.20 -5.54 -15.60
CA SER A 20 12.62 -6.25 -14.39
C SER A 20 11.54 -7.22 -13.93
N GLN A 21 11.97 -8.39 -13.46
CA GLN A 21 11.04 -9.37 -12.91
C GLN A 21 10.59 -8.98 -11.51
N LEU A 22 9.33 -9.25 -11.21
CA LEU A 22 8.79 -9.09 -9.87
C LEU A 22 9.50 -10.08 -8.92
N PRO A 23 10.17 -9.61 -7.85
CA PRO A 23 10.78 -10.51 -6.88
C PRO A 23 9.71 -11.32 -6.13
N SER A 24 10.07 -12.48 -5.64
CA SER A 24 9.20 -13.25 -4.75
C SER A 24 8.98 -12.48 -3.44
N PHE A 25 7.76 -12.51 -2.95
CA PHE A 25 7.40 -11.90 -1.68
C PHE A 25 6.41 -12.77 -0.89
N GLU A 26 6.43 -12.61 0.41
CA GLU A 26 5.43 -13.13 1.32
C GLU A 26 5.14 -12.05 2.38
N MET A 27 3.89 -11.65 2.51
CA MET A 27 3.46 -10.60 3.43
C MET A 27 2.18 -11.01 4.14
N ILE A 28 1.91 -10.39 5.29
CA ILE A 28 0.65 -10.57 6.01
C ILE A 28 -0.44 -9.81 5.28
N ASN A 29 -1.55 -10.49 4.98
CA ASN A 29 -2.75 -9.84 4.47
C ASN A 29 -3.49 -9.16 5.61
N ALA A 30 -3.42 -7.83 5.67
CA ALA A 30 -4.09 -7.04 6.71
C ALA A 30 -5.62 -7.16 6.66
N ASN A 31 -6.21 -7.47 5.50
CA ASN A 31 -7.65 -7.69 5.36
C ASN A 31 -8.12 -9.03 5.93
N SER A 32 -7.20 -9.97 6.16
CA SER A 32 -7.53 -11.25 6.75
C SER A 32 -7.56 -11.16 8.28
N SER A 33 -8.67 -11.57 8.89
CA SER A 33 -8.80 -11.66 10.35
C SER A 33 -7.87 -12.73 10.95
N THR A 34 -7.42 -13.69 10.15
CA THR A 34 -6.55 -14.80 10.56
C THR A 34 -5.07 -14.53 10.25
N GLN A 35 -4.72 -13.31 9.84
CA GLN A 35 -3.35 -12.94 9.42
C GLN A 35 -2.78 -13.86 8.33
N GLU A 36 -3.63 -14.24 7.39
CA GLU A 36 -3.25 -15.08 6.27
C GLU A 36 -2.11 -14.45 5.48
N LYS A 37 -1.15 -15.27 5.08
CA LYS A 37 -0.03 -14.83 4.25
C LYS A 37 -0.45 -14.65 2.80
N TYR A 38 0.01 -13.58 2.20
CA TYR A 38 -0.16 -13.26 0.78
C TYR A 38 1.18 -13.37 0.06
N ASN A 39 1.20 -14.06 -1.05
CA ASN A 39 2.40 -14.27 -1.86
C ASN A 39 2.07 -14.31 -3.36
N LEU A 40 3.09 -14.49 -4.19
CA LEU A 40 2.95 -14.52 -5.66
C LEU A 40 1.92 -15.52 -6.18
N SER A 41 1.70 -16.66 -5.49
CA SER A 41 0.76 -17.69 -5.94
C SER A 41 -0.70 -17.23 -5.93
N LYS A 42 -0.99 -16.15 -5.20
CA LYS A 42 -2.33 -15.55 -5.12
C LYS A 42 -2.59 -14.46 -6.17
N LEU A 43 -1.58 -14.15 -6.98
CA LEU A 43 -1.75 -13.27 -8.13
C LEU A 43 -2.49 -14.01 -9.24
N ASP A 44 -3.41 -13.31 -9.88
CA ASP A 44 -4.09 -13.81 -11.08
C ASP A 44 -3.42 -13.30 -12.37
N ASN A 45 -4.06 -13.53 -13.52
CA ASN A 45 -3.50 -13.16 -14.83
C ASN A 45 -3.73 -11.70 -15.22
N ARG A 46 -4.33 -10.88 -14.33
CA ARG A 46 -4.49 -9.45 -14.58
C ARG A 46 -3.16 -8.72 -14.44
N HIS A 47 -3.10 -7.52 -14.98
CA HIS A 47 -2.00 -6.60 -14.67
C HIS A 47 -1.95 -6.32 -13.18
N LEU A 48 -0.77 -6.04 -12.64
CA LEU A 48 -0.57 -5.77 -11.23
C LEU A 48 -0.15 -4.32 -11.00
N LEU A 49 -0.90 -3.61 -10.19
CA LEU A 49 -0.54 -2.30 -9.64
C LEU A 49 -0.11 -2.47 -8.18
N LEU A 50 1.17 -2.28 -7.90
CA LEU A 50 1.70 -2.25 -6.54
C LEU A 50 1.84 -0.80 -6.09
N MET A 51 1.26 -0.49 -4.93
CA MET A 51 1.35 0.83 -4.30
C MET A 51 1.98 0.69 -2.92
N PHE A 52 3.03 1.47 -2.64
CA PHE A 52 3.60 1.59 -1.30
C PHE A 52 2.97 2.79 -0.61
N ILE A 53 2.08 2.53 0.33
CA ILE A 53 1.31 3.53 1.06
C ILE A 53 1.36 3.26 2.57
N CYS A 54 0.91 4.23 3.37
CA CYS A 54 0.84 4.09 4.82
C CYS A 54 -0.47 4.67 5.37
N ALA A 55 -0.90 4.19 6.54
CA ALA A 55 -2.14 4.62 7.15
C ALA A 55 -2.07 6.01 7.79
N HIS A 56 -0.86 6.46 8.19
CA HIS A 56 -0.69 7.72 8.91
C HIS A 56 -0.33 8.93 8.04
N CYS A 57 0.06 8.70 6.78
CA CYS A 57 0.51 9.77 5.89
C CYS A 57 -0.66 10.69 5.48
N PRO A 58 -0.61 12.01 5.77
CA PRO A 58 -1.68 12.92 5.38
C PRO A 58 -1.91 12.98 3.86
N PHE A 59 -0.87 12.82 3.06
CA PHE A 59 -0.98 12.81 1.60
C PHE A 59 -1.74 11.59 1.10
N VAL A 60 -1.48 10.41 1.67
CA VAL A 60 -2.22 9.19 1.36
C VAL A 60 -3.69 9.35 1.77
N LYS A 61 -3.95 9.86 2.97
CA LYS A 61 -5.32 10.12 3.45
C LYS A 61 -6.08 11.09 2.55
N TYR A 62 -5.40 12.05 1.98
CA TYR A 62 -6.01 13.02 1.07
C TYR A 62 -6.50 12.37 -0.24
N ILE A 63 -5.81 11.35 -0.74
CA ILE A 63 -6.11 10.70 -2.02
C ILE A 63 -6.72 9.31 -1.88
N GLU A 64 -6.88 8.77 -0.65
CA GLU A 64 -7.30 7.37 -0.45
C GLU A 64 -8.66 7.05 -1.08
N ASN A 65 -9.62 7.98 -1.06
CA ASN A 65 -10.89 7.81 -1.75
C ASN A 65 -10.71 7.69 -3.27
N HIS A 66 -9.80 8.47 -3.84
CA HIS A 66 -9.50 8.40 -5.27
C HIS A 66 -8.78 7.09 -5.63
N ILE A 67 -7.92 6.59 -4.75
CA ILE A 67 -7.28 5.28 -4.91
C ILE A 67 -8.33 4.18 -4.92
N SER A 68 -9.31 4.23 -4.01
CA SER A 68 -10.40 3.26 -3.95
C SER A 68 -11.24 3.26 -5.23
N VAL A 69 -11.68 4.43 -5.67
CA VAL A 69 -12.45 4.58 -6.91
C VAL A 69 -11.65 4.07 -8.11
N LEU A 70 -10.38 4.49 -8.25
CA LEU A 70 -9.51 4.01 -9.32
C LEU A 70 -9.38 2.49 -9.31
N SER A 71 -9.11 1.90 -8.14
CA SER A 71 -8.95 0.45 -8.00
C SER A 71 -10.22 -0.30 -8.42
N SER A 72 -11.39 0.23 -8.09
CA SER A 72 -12.68 -0.33 -8.51
C SER A 72 -12.91 -0.18 -10.01
N ASP A 73 -12.57 0.96 -10.60
CA ASP A 73 -12.77 1.21 -12.03
C ASP A 73 -11.91 0.32 -12.93
N ILE A 74 -10.76 -0.15 -12.44
CA ILE A 74 -9.82 -0.96 -13.23
C ILE A 74 -9.78 -2.43 -12.80
N GLU A 75 -10.57 -2.84 -11.82
CA GLU A 75 -10.47 -4.18 -11.20
C GLU A 75 -10.65 -5.35 -12.16
N ASP A 76 -11.35 -5.14 -13.26
CA ASP A 76 -11.54 -6.16 -14.30
C ASP A 76 -10.24 -6.51 -15.06
N LYS A 77 -9.28 -5.59 -15.11
CA LYS A 77 -8.01 -5.72 -15.83
C LYS A 77 -6.77 -5.64 -14.97
N VAL A 78 -6.87 -4.99 -13.81
CA VAL A 78 -5.75 -4.69 -12.94
C VAL A 78 -6.04 -5.14 -11.52
N GLN A 79 -5.20 -6.00 -10.99
CA GLN A 79 -5.18 -6.34 -9.57
C GLN A 79 -4.37 -5.27 -8.82
N THR A 80 -4.99 -4.64 -7.84
CA THR A 80 -4.34 -3.60 -7.04
C THR A 80 -3.94 -4.14 -5.67
N ILE A 81 -2.69 -3.94 -5.27
CA ILE A 81 -2.17 -4.33 -3.96
C ILE A 81 -1.49 -3.11 -3.33
N ALA A 82 -1.97 -2.74 -2.16
CA ALA A 82 -1.35 -1.72 -1.33
C ALA A 82 -0.44 -2.38 -0.28
N ILE A 83 0.79 -1.90 -0.18
CA ILE A 83 1.80 -2.43 0.73
C ILE A 83 2.22 -1.31 1.69
N SER A 84 2.21 -1.60 2.98
CA SER A 84 2.84 -0.77 4.00
C SER A 84 4.16 -1.39 4.42
N SER A 85 5.23 -0.63 4.29
CA SER A 85 6.60 -1.07 4.61
C SER A 85 7.18 -0.42 5.86
N ASN A 86 6.39 0.38 6.59
CA ASN A 86 6.84 1.04 7.79
C ASN A 86 6.99 0.07 8.97
N ASP A 87 7.99 0.34 9.80
CA ASP A 87 8.16 -0.36 11.06
C ASP A 87 7.02 -0.02 12.02
N ILE A 88 6.26 -1.01 12.44
CA ILE A 88 5.11 -0.85 13.35
C ILE A 88 5.50 -0.45 14.78
N VAL A 89 6.75 -0.63 15.17
CA VAL A 89 7.24 -0.18 16.48
C VAL A 89 7.38 1.33 16.52
N THR A 90 7.95 1.92 15.45
CA THR A 90 8.11 3.36 15.32
C THR A 90 6.88 4.05 14.73
N HIS A 91 6.06 3.31 13.98
CA HIS A 91 4.83 3.79 13.35
C HIS A 91 3.65 2.86 13.67
N PRO A 92 3.16 2.86 14.92
CA PRO A 92 2.08 1.94 15.34
C PRO A 92 0.77 2.16 14.59
N SER A 93 0.59 3.33 13.98
CA SER A 93 -0.57 3.62 13.12
C SER A 93 -0.61 2.76 11.84
N ASP A 94 0.52 2.16 11.46
CA ASP A 94 0.63 1.26 10.30
C ASP A 94 0.56 -0.22 10.70
N SER A 95 0.07 -0.53 11.90
CA SER A 95 -0.17 -1.92 12.32
C SER A 95 -1.19 -2.60 11.39
N PRO A 96 -1.13 -3.94 11.25
CA PRO A 96 -2.10 -4.69 10.43
C PRO A 96 -3.56 -4.39 10.77
N GLU A 97 -3.85 -4.15 12.05
CA GLU A 97 -5.19 -3.79 12.50
C GLU A 97 -5.64 -2.42 11.96
N ASN A 98 -4.77 -1.41 12.03
CA ASN A 98 -5.07 -0.08 11.53
C ASN A 98 -5.15 -0.04 10.00
N LEU A 99 -4.31 -0.80 9.30
CA LEU A 99 -4.39 -0.97 7.85
C LEU A 99 -5.71 -1.63 7.44
N ARG A 100 -6.18 -2.61 8.20
CA ARG A 100 -7.50 -3.22 7.95
C ARG A 100 -8.63 -2.23 8.13
N LYS A 101 -8.60 -1.42 9.20
CA LYS A 101 -9.58 -0.37 9.42
C LYS A 101 -9.60 0.64 8.26
N GLN A 102 -8.43 1.05 7.80
CA GLN A 102 -8.30 1.94 6.63
C GLN A 102 -8.96 1.32 5.38
N ALA A 103 -8.67 0.05 5.09
CA ALA A 103 -9.23 -0.63 3.94
C ALA A 103 -10.75 -0.81 4.02
N GLN A 104 -11.33 -0.94 5.20
CA GLN A 104 -12.78 -1.09 5.41
C GLN A 104 -13.55 0.24 5.28
N LEU A 105 -12.88 1.37 5.41
CA LEU A 105 -13.49 2.69 5.25
C LEU A 105 -13.58 3.14 3.78
N GLN A 106 -13.02 2.37 2.87
CA GLN A 106 -13.03 2.58 1.42
C GLN A 106 -14.09 1.65 0.78
#